data_304c1d0d3b20c85a8182855be047ee6f
#
_entry.id   304c1d0d3b20c85a8182855be047ee6f
#
_cell.length_a   1.000
_cell.length_b   1.000
_cell.length_c   1.000
_cell.angle_alpha   90.00
_cell.angle_beta   90.00
_cell.angle_gamma   90.00
#
_symmetry.space_group_name_H-M   'P 1'
#
loop_
_entity.id
_entity.type
_entity.pdbx_description
1 polymer ?
#
loop_
_entity_poly.entity_id
_entity_poly.type
_entity_poly.pdbx_seq_one_letter_code
_entity_poly.pdbx_strand_id
1 'polypeptide(L)'
;MVIVDRNFINPFQYVIPIEEAIGSREFQRICDEIKLYRRYEGSLNVWSDYIKPDNIAYEPTTLSMNYPRKLIDTMAAWQFEKEPKVSVPPDVIDDPAQMMQPGYEPSAEQQAENSRAKAKERLLKWVWDDNRMHEKLLAAAKDRAISRTGVYARLHYDTRRGEIKILWHPSTEVIAVHNEWDADQLDAVHFVAWLDEEQTRLWKLSYYLVWKGDEETGAYDCEIEEAVYDDGLSLRDQRVERKSMGLDFIPVVHIPTDKLTGHSEGYSEIEKLIDTADEIDRKISDYSDALRFEMFAITLLTDVDYDPKKPFQVSPSAIWDLGESGQDGGTPDAKKLESGFKFKEAIEAYLDRMQKRLHEISEVPMVNTADMNTGGINDMALKLLYGSIISKTQRAWIVWQSRLQTLNEYILRYMKARQEHPRFKYDSKLLSQVDEYYDNKIIFGLPLPEDQAALITQLGEEISNEMESVKGAIARSGKENPEAKFMEILQERNLKMQSQDPYGDSANGSQEDETEEDPNA
;
A
#
# COMPACT_ATOMS: atom_id res chain seq x y z
N MET A 1 4.29 24.25 7.87
CA MET A 1 4.60 23.68 6.58
C MET A 1 3.31 23.03 6.11
N VAL A 2 2.62 23.66 5.21
CA VAL A 2 1.41 23.11 4.61
C VAL A 2 1.91 22.11 3.58
N ILE A 3 1.60 20.83 3.75
CA ILE A 3 1.80 19.84 2.69
C ILE A 3 0.86 20.28 1.59
N VAL A 4 1.43 20.74 0.50
CA VAL A 4 0.67 21.26 -0.64
C VAL A 4 -0.14 20.12 -1.20
N ASP A 5 -1.45 20.35 -1.28
CA ASP A 5 -2.39 19.41 -1.87
C ASP A 5 -1.95 19.10 -3.31
N ARG A 6 -1.93 17.82 -3.69
CA ARG A 6 -1.56 17.32 -5.02
C ARG A 6 -2.39 17.94 -6.16
N ASN A 7 -3.56 18.51 -5.82
CA ASN A 7 -4.41 19.26 -6.75
C ASN A 7 -3.82 20.62 -7.16
N PHE A 8 -2.76 21.04 -6.48
CA PHE A 8 -2.23 22.40 -6.59
C PHE A 8 -1.38 22.67 -7.82
N ILE A 9 -0.76 21.67 -8.41
CA ILE A 9 0.00 21.89 -9.64
C ILE A 9 -0.95 21.70 -10.82
N ASN A 10 -1.52 22.79 -11.30
CA ASN A 10 -2.20 22.81 -12.57
C ASN A 10 -1.17 23.11 -13.67
N PRO A 11 -0.76 22.12 -14.48
CA PRO A 11 0.28 22.29 -15.48
C PRO A 11 -0.07 23.33 -16.56
N PHE A 12 -1.34 23.71 -16.68
CA PHE A 12 -1.83 24.65 -17.69
C PHE A 12 -1.93 26.11 -17.22
N GLN A 13 -1.73 26.38 -15.94
CA GLN A 13 -1.80 27.74 -15.36
C GLN A 13 -0.44 28.38 -15.12
N TYR A 14 0.67 27.64 -15.32
CA TYR A 14 1.99 28.17 -15.01
C TYR A 14 2.66 28.86 -16.18
N VAL A 15 2.87 30.13 -15.97
CA VAL A 15 3.86 30.95 -16.66
C VAL A 15 4.96 31.21 -15.65
N ILE A 16 5.72 30.19 -15.24
CA ILE A 16 6.75 30.41 -14.23
C ILE A 16 8.00 29.59 -14.48
N PRO A 17 9.14 30.14 -14.06
CA PRO A 17 10.46 29.54 -14.11
C PRO A 17 10.66 28.29 -13.24
N ILE A 18 9.59 27.55 -12.86
CA ILE A 18 9.72 26.22 -12.25
C ILE A 18 10.46 25.28 -13.18
N GLU A 19 10.19 25.31 -14.46
CA GLU A 19 10.98 24.57 -15.45
C GLU A 19 12.46 24.89 -15.37
N GLU A 20 12.84 26.14 -15.10
CA GLU A 20 14.22 26.53 -14.87
C GLU A 20 14.79 26.01 -13.56
N ALA A 21 13.91 25.84 -12.55
CA ALA A 21 14.29 25.36 -11.23
C ALA A 21 14.52 23.86 -11.14
N ILE A 22 13.73 23.09 -11.87
CA ILE A 22 13.69 21.63 -11.79
C ILE A 22 14.05 20.94 -13.12
N GLY A 23 14.14 21.69 -14.22
CA GLY A 23 14.36 21.19 -15.57
C GLY A 23 13.05 20.78 -16.26
N SER A 24 12.95 21.07 -17.56
CA SER A 24 11.72 20.82 -18.34
C SER A 24 11.29 19.36 -18.37
N ARG A 25 12.23 18.42 -18.39
CA ARG A 25 11.93 16.98 -18.37
C ARG A 25 11.25 16.57 -17.06
N GLU A 26 11.80 16.97 -15.92
CA GLU A 26 11.24 16.65 -14.61
C GLU A 26 9.89 17.33 -14.37
N PHE A 27 9.75 18.57 -14.83
CA PHE A 27 8.47 19.26 -14.79
C PHE A 27 7.40 18.50 -15.58
N GLN A 28 7.71 18.05 -16.82
CA GLN A 28 6.78 17.26 -17.64
C GLN A 28 6.43 15.93 -16.95
N ARG A 29 7.42 15.23 -16.37
CA ARG A 29 7.20 14.00 -15.59
C ARG A 29 6.22 14.24 -14.44
N ILE A 30 6.45 15.28 -13.64
CA ILE A 30 5.57 15.65 -12.52
C ILE A 30 4.16 15.94 -13.00
N CYS A 31 4.00 16.69 -14.09
CA CYS A 31 2.69 16.98 -14.68
C CYS A 31 1.95 15.71 -15.12
N ASP A 32 2.66 14.76 -15.73
CA ASP A 32 2.06 13.50 -16.15
C ASP A 32 1.69 12.62 -14.96
N GLU A 33 2.53 12.58 -13.93
CA GLU A 33 2.22 11.90 -12.65
C GLU A 33 0.96 12.48 -11.98
N ILE A 34 0.83 13.81 -11.95
CA ILE A 34 -0.36 14.49 -11.39
C ILE A 34 -1.64 14.08 -12.10
N LYS A 35 -1.59 13.92 -13.44
CA LYS A 35 -2.75 13.42 -14.20
C LYS A 35 -3.17 12.02 -13.72
N LEU A 36 -2.21 11.13 -13.40
CA LEU A 36 -2.50 9.79 -12.87
C LEU A 36 -3.19 9.87 -11.50
N TYR A 37 -2.71 10.73 -10.60
CA TYR A 37 -3.36 10.96 -9.31
C TYR A 37 -4.78 11.52 -9.47
N ARG A 38 -4.98 12.48 -10.37
CA ARG A 38 -6.32 13.02 -10.67
C ARG A 38 -7.27 11.98 -11.27
N ARG A 39 -6.73 11.02 -12.05
CA ARG A 39 -7.49 9.85 -12.52
C ARG A 39 -7.91 8.94 -11.36
N TYR A 40 -7.02 8.69 -10.43
CA TYR A 40 -7.33 7.92 -9.22
C TYR A 40 -8.39 8.62 -8.35
N GLU A 41 -8.29 9.93 -8.16
CA GLU A 41 -9.25 10.72 -7.38
C GLU A 41 -10.62 10.86 -8.08
N GLY A 42 -10.65 10.67 -9.39
CA GLY A 42 -11.84 10.86 -10.22
C GLY A 42 -12.08 12.31 -10.66
N SER A 43 -11.18 13.24 -10.28
CA SER A 43 -11.22 14.65 -10.71
C SER A 43 -10.84 14.85 -12.16
N LEU A 44 -10.16 13.87 -12.76
CA LEU A 44 -9.90 13.76 -14.20
C LEU A 44 -10.52 12.43 -14.68
N ASN A 45 -11.49 12.50 -15.57
CA ASN A 45 -12.18 11.34 -16.15
C ASN A 45 -12.43 11.58 -17.65
N VAL A 46 -13.05 10.62 -18.31
CA VAL A 46 -13.34 10.67 -19.75
C VAL A 46 -14.20 11.86 -20.18
N TRP A 47 -14.91 12.49 -19.24
CA TRP A 47 -15.81 13.61 -19.47
C TRP A 47 -15.20 14.97 -19.14
N SER A 48 -13.98 15.02 -18.61
CA SER A 48 -13.37 16.27 -18.13
C SER A 48 -13.20 17.32 -19.24
N ASP A 49 -12.92 16.87 -20.47
CA ASP A 49 -12.76 17.72 -21.65
C ASP A 49 -13.96 17.58 -22.62
N TYR A 50 -15.08 17.00 -22.16
CA TYR A 50 -16.24 16.80 -23.01
C TYR A 50 -16.94 18.13 -23.29
N ILE A 51 -17.07 18.45 -24.56
CA ILE A 51 -17.86 19.59 -25.04
C ILE A 51 -19.09 19.04 -25.75
N LYS A 52 -20.26 19.43 -25.25
CA LYS A 52 -21.53 19.03 -25.86
C LYS A 52 -21.62 19.56 -27.30
N PRO A 53 -21.87 18.70 -28.30
CA PRO A 53 -22.09 19.16 -29.65
C PRO A 53 -23.34 20.03 -29.78
N ASP A 54 -23.25 21.13 -30.55
CA ASP A 54 -24.36 22.10 -30.71
C ASP A 54 -25.63 21.50 -31.34
N ASN A 55 -25.50 20.42 -32.10
CA ASN A 55 -26.62 19.73 -32.73
C ASN A 55 -27.40 18.79 -31.79
N ILE A 56 -27.00 18.65 -30.53
CA ILE A 56 -27.70 17.82 -29.54
C ILE A 56 -28.60 18.70 -28.69
N ALA A 57 -29.93 18.46 -28.81
CA ALA A 57 -30.95 19.23 -28.09
C ALA A 57 -31.19 18.82 -26.63
N TYR A 58 -30.56 17.76 -26.14
CA TYR A 58 -30.66 17.26 -24.79
C TYR A 58 -29.30 17.33 -24.06
N GLU A 59 -29.30 17.16 -22.76
CA GLU A 59 -28.09 17.04 -21.96
C GLU A 59 -27.68 15.57 -21.88
N PRO A 60 -26.57 15.16 -22.50
CA PRO A 60 -26.09 13.78 -22.44
C PRO A 60 -25.71 13.35 -21.03
N THR A 61 -25.93 12.10 -20.71
CA THR A 61 -25.51 11.53 -19.44
C THR A 61 -24.00 11.35 -19.41
N THR A 62 -23.36 11.80 -18.33
CA THR A 62 -21.91 11.71 -18.11
C THR A 62 -21.62 10.96 -16.80
N LEU A 63 -21.66 9.62 -16.85
CA LEU A 63 -21.37 8.77 -15.70
C LEU A 63 -19.90 8.40 -15.66
N SER A 64 -19.33 8.41 -14.47
CA SER A 64 -18.01 7.86 -14.21
C SER A 64 -18.04 6.95 -12.97
N MET A 65 -17.64 5.69 -13.14
CA MET A 65 -17.67 4.66 -12.12
C MET A 65 -16.39 4.58 -11.30
N ASN A 66 -15.32 5.23 -11.75
CA ASN A 66 -13.99 5.22 -11.15
C ASN A 66 -13.50 3.81 -10.71
N TYR A 67 -13.66 2.82 -11.59
CA TYR A 67 -13.14 1.47 -11.38
C TYR A 67 -11.64 1.41 -11.05
N PRO A 68 -10.77 2.25 -11.69
CA PRO A 68 -9.35 2.24 -11.39
C PRO A 68 -9.05 2.46 -9.92
N ARG A 69 -9.72 3.39 -9.24
CA ARG A 69 -9.54 3.65 -7.81
C ARG A 69 -9.81 2.40 -6.97
N LYS A 70 -10.94 1.73 -7.21
CA LYS A 70 -11.31 0.51 -6.47
C LYS A 70 -10.25 -0.58 -6.62
N LEU A 71 -9.73 -0.78 -7.83
CA LEU A 71 -8.73 -1.81 -8.10
C LEU A 71 -7.39 -1.49 -7.43
N ILE A 72 -6.94 -0.22 -7.48
CA ILE A 72 -5.72 0.23 -6.80
C ILE A 72 -5.86 0.08 -5.28
N ASP A 73 -7.00 0.48 -4.69
CA ASP A 73 -7.26 0.32 -3.26
C ASP A 73 -7.21 -1.16 -2.85
N THR A 74 -7.77 -2.05 -3.68
CA THR A 74 -7.71 -3.50 -3.44
C THR A 74 -6.27 -4.02 -3.52
N MET A 75 -5.49 -3.62 -4.54
CA MET A 75 -4.08 -4.04 -4.67
C MET A 75 -3.24 -3.59 -3.47
N ALA A 76 -3.45 -2.36 -2.97
CA ALA A 76 -2.74 -1.84 -1.80
C ALA A 76 -3.13 -2.60 -0.53
N ALA A 77 -4.42 -2.88 -0.33
CA ALA A 77 -4.91 -3.67 0.79
C ALA A 77 -4.28 -5.07 0.82
N TRP A 78 -4.22 -5.76 -0.32
CA TRP A 78 -3.57 -7.08 -0.39
C TRP A 78 -2.10 -7.07 0.00
N GLN A 79 -1.40 -5.95 -0.18
CA GLN A 79 0.00 -5.82 0.21
C GLN A 79 0.20 -5.61 1.73
N PHE A 80 -0.67 -4.82 2.38
CA PHE A 80 -0.44 -4.32 3.74
C PHE A 80 -1.67 -4.33 4.66
N GLU A 81 -2.74 -5.04 4.36
CA GLU A 81 -3.86 -5.17 5.31
C GLU A 81 -3.43 -5.89 6.60
N LYS A 82 -2.58 -6.92 6.49
CA LYS A 82 -1.86 -7.47 7.64
C LYS A 82 -0.59 -6.66 7.89
N GLU A 83 -0.40 -6.28 9.13
CA GLU A 83 0.77 -5.52 9.55
C GLU A 83 2.07 -6.31 9.30
N PRO A 84 3.03 -5.76 8.53
CA PRO A 84 4.31 -6.40 8.33
C PRO A 84 5.15 -6.34 9.62
N LYS A 85 5.87 -7.42 9.91
CA LYS A 85 6.71 -7.53 11.11
C LYS A 85 8.18 -7.46 10.73
N VAL A 86 8.94 -6.67 11.49
CA VAL A 86 10.40 -6.66 11.39
C VAL A 86 10.95 -7.80 12.24
N SER A 87 11.87 -8.57 11.67
CA SER A 87 12.60 -9.63 12.36
C SER A 87 14.08 -9.49 12.08
N VAL A 88 14.88 -9.61 13.10
CA VAL A 88 16.35 -9.62 12.99
C VAL A 88 16.84 -10.99 13.45
N PRO A 89 17.11 -11.92 12.50
CA PRO A 89 17.65 -13.22 12.86
C PRO A 89 19.07 -13.05 13.40
N PRO A 90 19.44 -13.73 14.49
CA PRO A 90 20.83 -13.79 14.92
C PRO A 90 21.64 -14.65 13.94
N ASP A 91 22.90 -14.31 13.77
CA ASP A 91 23.83 -15.18 13.07
C ASP A 91 24.07 -16.47 13.86
N VAL A 92 24.18 -17.57 13.13
CA VAL A 92 24.45 -18.88 13.71
C VAL A 92 25.96 -19.08 13.81
N ILE A 93 26.50 -18.93 15.02
CA ILE A 93 27.92 -19.07 15.32
C ILE A 93 28.25 -20.50 15.79
N ASP A 94 27.36 -21.08 16.60
CA ASP A 94 27.54 -22.41 17.12
C ASP A 94 27.27 -23.48 16.06
N ASP A 95 27.95 -24.63 16.17
CA ASP A 95 27.78 -25.75 15.27
C ASP A 95 26.31 -26.28 15.33
N PRO A 96 25.59 -26.30 14.18
CA PRO A 96 24.23 -26.82 14.14
C PRO A 96 24.07 -28.23 14.68
N ALA A 97 25.10 -29.08 14.54
CA ALA A 97 25.09 -30.44 15.07
C ALA A 97 25.13 -30.49 16.60
N GLN A 98 25.75 -29.49 17.24
CA GLN A 98 25.75 -29.35 18.70
C GLN A 98 24.44 -28.73 19.20
N MET A 99 23.86 -27.80 18.47
CA MET A 99 22.57 -27.18 18.80
C MET A 99 21.41 -28.17 18.86
N MET A 100 21.52 -29.29 18.14
CA MET A 100 20.51 -30.38 18.14
C MET A 100 20.67 -31.36 19.32
N GLN A 101 21.69 -31.23 20.15
CA GLN A 101 21.91 -32.16 21.26
C GLN A 101 21.01 -31.84 22.47
N PRO A 102 20.46 -32.84 23.16
CA PRO A 102 19.72 -32.62 24.40
C PRO A 102 20.60 -31.96 25.47
N GLY A 103 20.16 -30.81 25.99
CA GLY A 103 20.93 -30.07 26.99
C GLY A 103 21.89 -29.05 26.42
N TYR A 104 21.81 -28.75 25.14
CA TYR A 104 22.60 -27.68 24.52
C TYR A 104 22.32 -26.33 25.20
N GLU A 105 23.39 -25.66 25.61
CA GLU A 105 23.38 -24.24 26.02
C GLU A 105 24.16 -23.43 25.00
N PRO A 106 23.60 -22.28 24.50
CA PRO A 106 24.30 -21.43 23.55
C PRO A 106 25.64 -20.95 24.11
N SER A 107 26.68 -20.91 23.25
CA SER A 107 27.98 -20.33 23.60
C SER A 107 27.83 -18.87 24.04
N ALA A 108 28.83 -18.32 24.70
CA ALA A 108 28.84 -16.91 25.09
C ALA A 108 28.76 -15.98 23.86
N GLU A 109 29.36 -16.39 22.73
CA GLU A 109 29.32 -15.65 21.47
C GLU A 109 27.93 -15.70 20.85
N GLN A 110 27.28 -16.86 20.83
CA GLN A 110 25.90 -17.01 20.34
C GLN A 110 24.90 -16.24 21.23
N GLN A 111 25.11 -16.23 22.56
CA GLN A 111 24.26 -15.43 23.47
C GLN A 111 24.43 -13.91 23.24
N ALA A 112 25.65 -13.46 22.96
CA ALA A 112 25.91 -12.06 22.62
C ALA A 112 25.21 -11.69 21.31
N GLU A 113 25.29 -12.55 20.28
CA GLU A 113 24.65 -12.32 18.99
C GLU A 113 23.11 -12.32 19.10
N ASN A 114 22.54 -13.25 19.84
CA ASN A 114 21.11 -13.25 20.14
C ASN A 114 20.65 -11.96 20.84
N SER A 115 21.50 -11.40 21.72
CA SER A 115 21.21 -10.14 22.40
C SER A 115 21.28 -8.94 21.45
N ARG A 116 22.27 -8.91 20.53
CA ARG A 116 22.39 -7.88 19.48
C ARG A 116 21.19 -7.89 18.54
N ALA A 117 20.81 -9.06 18.03
CA ALA A 117 19.65 -9.21 17.15
C ALA A 117 18.37 -8.70 17.83
N LYS A 118 18.14 -9.08 19.09
CA LYS A 118 16.99 -8.58 19.86
C LYS A 118 17.05 -7.07 20.11
N ALA A 119 18.22 -6.50 20.34
CA ALA A 119 18.37 -5.05 20.53
C ALA A 119 18.00 -4.30 19.25
N LYS A 120 18.51 -4.75 18.09
CA LYS A 120 18.17 -4.19 16.76
C LYS A 120 16.66 -4.26 16.51
N GLU A 121 16.05 -5.44 16.71
CA GLU A 121 14.61 -5.65 16.50
C GLU A 121 13.76 -4.72 17.38
N ARG A 122 14.10 -4.57 18.66
CA ARG A 122 13.38 -3.68 19.58
C ARG A 122 13.49 -2.21 19.18
N LEU A 123 14.67 -1.75 18.76
CA LEU A 123 14.87 -0.38 18.30
C LEU A 123 14.08 -0.10 17.01
N LEU A 124 14.14 -1.01 16.03
CA LEU A 124 13.39 -0.88 14.78
C LEU A 124 11.88 -0.89 15.03
N LYS A 125 11.39 -1.82 15.86
CA LYS A 125 9.98 -1.86 16.24
C LYS A 125 9.54 -0.56 16.90
N TRP A 126 10.35 -0.01 17.81
CA TRP A 126 10.03 1.27 18.46
C TRP A 126 9.88 2.41 17.45
N VAL A 127 10.79 2.52 16.46
CA VAL A 127 10.65 3.54 15.39
C VAL A 127 9.42 3.30 14.52
N TRP A 128 9.14 2.05 14.17
CA TRP A 128 7.97 1.70 13.37
C TRP A 128 6.67 2.06 14.08
N ASP A 129 6.54 1.72 15.36
CA ASP A 129 5.37 2.02 16.20
C ASP A 129 5.19 3.54 16.34
N ASP A 130 6.26 4.28 16.68
CA ASP A 130 6.25 5.74 16.81
C ASP A 130 5.83 6.46 15.49
N ASN A 131 6.12 5.85 14.35
CA ASN A 131 5.79 6.38 13.04
C ASN A 131 4.49 5.84 12.45
N ARG A 132 3.78 4.94 13.11
CA ARG A 132 2.58 4.27 12.60
C ARG A 132 2.83 3.69 11.19
N MET A 133 3.87 2.88 11.08
CA MET A 133 4.36 2.41 9.77
C MET A 133 3.30 1.63 9.00
N HIS A 134 2.46 0.85 9.66
CA HIS A 134 1.39 0.09 9.01
C HIS A 134 0.44 0.99 8.22
N GLU A 135 -0.07 2.07 8.84
CA GLU A 135 -0.94 3.05 8.19
C GLU A 135 -0.25 3.72 6.99
N LYS A 136 1.00 4.12 7.18
CA LYS A 136 1.79 4.78 6.14
C LYS A 136 2.13 3.87 4.97
N LEU A 137 2.44 2.60 5.22
CA LEU A 137 2.72 1.61 4.18
C LEU A 137 1.50 1.35 3.30
N LEU A 138 0.30 1.30 3.88
CA LEU A 138 -0.94 1.17 3.12
C LEU A 138 -1.16 2.37 2.17
N ALA A 139 -0.88 3.59 2.65
CA ALA A 139 -0.95 4.78 1.81
C ALA A 139 0.16 4.77 0.73
N ALA A 140 1.39 4.45 1.10
CA ALA A 140 2.52 4.39 0.19
C ALA A 140 2.35 3.32 -0.90
N ALA A 141 1.66 2.21 -0.61
CA ALA A 141 1.33 1.20 -1.62
C ALA A 141 0.37 1.73 -2.69
N LYS A 142 -0.57 2.60 -2.34
CA LYS A 142 -1.43 3.30 -3.30
C LYS A 142 -0.63 4.25 -4.17
N ASP A 143 0.20 5.09 -3.54
CA ASP A 143 1.07 6.02 -4.26
C ASP A 143 2.00 5.30 -5.23
N ARG A 144 2.60 4.18 -4.80
CA ARG A 144 3.44 3.33 -5.65
C ARG A 144 2.68 2.76 -6.85
N ALA A 145 1.42 2.34 -6.67
CA ALA A 145 0.62 1.78 -7.75
C ALA A 145 0.13 2.84 -8.76
N ILE A 146 -0.08 4.08 -8.31
CA ILE A 146 -0.52 5.20 -9.16
C ILE A 146 0.64 5.74 -9.99
N SER A 147 1.79 5.93 -9.35
CA SER A 147 2.98 6.56 -9.95
C SER A 147 3.68 5.67 -10.96
N ARG A 148 4.38 6.26 -11.94
CA ARG A 148 5.36 5.57 -12.80
C ARG A 148 6.72 5.42 -12.11
N THR A 149 7.06 6.35 -11.22
CA THR A 149 8.37 6.36 -10.56
C THR A 149 8.36 5.55 -9.26
N GLY A 150 7.27 5.61 -8.50
CA GLY A 150 7.14 4.96 -7.20
C GLY A 150 6.96 5.95 -6.06
N VAL A 151 7.45 5.60 -4.87
CA VAL A 151 7.29 6.40 -3.66
C VAL A 151 8.63 6.51 -2.92
N TYR A 152 8.80 7.57 -2.14
CA TYR A 152 10.05 7.85 -1.42
C TYR A 152 9.80 7.91 0.08
N ALA A 153 10.62 7.19 0.85
CA ALA A 153 10.65 7.25 2.30
C ALA A 153 11.86 8.10 2.74
N ARG A 154 11.61 9.23 3.39
CA ARG A 154 12.63 10.13 3.90
C ARG A 154 12.76 10.01 5.41
N LEU A 155 13.95 9.82 5.93
CA LEU A 155 14.25 9.87 7.34
C LEU A 155 14.57 11.31 7.76
N HIS A 156 13.94 11.77 8.82
CA HIS A 156 14.18 13.07 9.40
C HIS A 156 14.34 12.94 10.92
N TYR A 157 15.40 13.49 11.48
CA TYR A 157 15.58 13.57 12.92
C TYR A 157 14.93 14.82 13.48
N ASP A 158 13.86 14.67 14.25
CA ASP A 158 13.22 15.76 14.95
C ASP A 158 14.05 16.14 16.20
N THR A 159 14.84 17.20 16.08
CA THR A 159 15.70 17.70 17.17
C THR A 159 14.92 18.18 18.39
N ARG A 160 13.64 18.53 18.22
CA ARG A 160 12.78 18.99 19.34
C ARG A 160 12.31 17.83 20.19
N ARG A 161 11.98 16.70 19.55
CA ARG A 161 11.47 15.49 20.19
C ARG A 161 12.55 14.43 20.42
N GLY A 162 13.68 14.52 19.72
CA GLY A 162 14.76 13.55 19.80
C GLY A 162 14.42 12.20 19.13
N GLU A 163 13.54 12.21 18.15
CA GLU A 163 13.05 10.99 17.51
C GLU A 163 13.23 11.01 15.98
N ILE A 164 13.34 9.83 15.39
CA ILE A 164 13.39 9.65 13.95
C ILE A 164 11.96 9.61 13.40
N LYS A 165 11.68 10.49 12.45
CA LYS A 165 10.45 10.52 11.66
C LYS A 165 10.67 9.90 10.30
N ILE A 166 9.74 9.05 9.88
CA ILE A 166 9.68 8.49 8.54
C ILE A 166 8.58 9.24 7.79
N LEU A 167 8.99 10.01 6.79
CA LEU A 167 8.10 10.83 5.97
C LEU A 167 8.01 10.20 4.59
N TRP A 168 6.78 9.94 4.13
CA TRP A 168 6.52 9.39 2.82
C TRP A 168 6.16 10.50 1.85
N HIS A 169 6.78 10.48 0.69
CA HIS A 169 6.57 11.48 -0.36
C HIS A 169 6.18 10.79 -1.66
N PRO A 170 5.10 11.24 -2.32
CA PRO A 170 4.79 10.80 -3.68
C PRO A 170 5.83 11.31 -4.66
N SER A 171 5.95 10.64 -5.79
CA SER A 171 6.90 11.02 -6.85
C SER A 171 6.68 12.42 -7.41
N THR A 172 5.47 12.99 -7.26
CA THR A 172 5.14 14.35 -7.67
C THR A 172 5.87 15.44 -6.89
N GLU A 173 6.37 15.12 -5.70
CA GLU A 173 7.10 16.04 -4.81
C GLU A 173 8.61 15.82 -4.85
N VAL A 174 9.10 14.80 -5.58
CA VAL A 174 10.49 14.35 -5.50
C VAL A 174 11.14 14.32 -6.87
N ILE A 175 12.34 14.87 -6.93
CA ILE A 175 13.24 14.79 -8.08
C ILE A 175 14.47 14.04 -7.62
N ALA A 176 14.65 12.81 -8.10
CA ALA A 176 15.74 11.94 -7.74
C ALA A 176 16.78 11.91 -8.87
N VAL A 177 18.04 12.09 -8.52
CA VAL A 177 19.18 11.93 -9.42
C VAL A 177 19.84 10.61 -9.06
N HIS A 178 19.73 9.65 -9.96
CA HIS A 178 20.33 8.33 -9.82
C HIS A 178 21.76 8.33 -10.33
N ASN A 179 22.57 7.46 -9.77
CA ASN A 179 23.94 7.26 -10.22
C ASN A 179 23.97 6.72 -11.67
N GLU A 180 24.94 7.16 -12.46
CA GLU A 180 25.08 6.75 -13.86
C GLU A 180 25.35 5.26 -14.05
N TRP A 181 26.00 4.64 -13.07
CA TRP A 181 26.41 3.23 -13.12
C TRP A 181 25.47 2.31 -12.37
N ASP A 182 24.78 2.84 -11.34
CA ASP A 182 23.83 2.09 -10.52
C ASP A 182 22.53 2.88 -10.35
N ALA A 183 21.52 2.48 -11.11
CA ALA A 183 20.18 3.09 -11.05
C ALA A 183 19.46 2.91 -9.70
N ASP A 184 19.97 2.09 -8.81
CA ASP A 184 19.42 1.91 -7.46
C ASP A 184 20.07 2.84 -6.42
N GLN A 185 21.23 3.43 -6.73
CA GLN A 185 21.91 4.41 -5.90
C GLN A 185 21.45 5.84 -6.24
N LEU A 186 21.24 6.64 -5.20
CA LEU A 186 20.87 8.05 -5.32
C LEU A 186 22.09 8.93 -5.09
N ASP A 187 22.42 9.78 -6.07
CA ASP A 187 23.48 10.78 -5.96
C ASP A 187 22.95 12.10 -5.41
N ALA A 188 21.72 12.45 -5.74
CA ALA A 188 21.01 13.58 -5.14
C ALA A 188 19.50 13.35 -5.11
N VAL A 189 18.83 14.00 -4.17
CA VAL A 189 17.37 13.99 -4.06
C VAL A 189 16.87 15.37 -3.69
N HIS A 190 15.89 15.87 -4.44
CA HIS A 190 15.28 17.16 -4.19
C HIS A 190 13.81 16.96 -3.88
N PHE A 191 13.35 17.51 -2.77
CA PHE A 191 11.95 17.61 -2.40
C PHE A 191 11.47 19.01 -2.73
N VAL A 192 10.33 19.11 -3.41
CA VAL A 192 9.72 20.38 -3.81
C VAL A 192 8.29 20.45 -3.33
N ALA A 193 7.91 21.59 -2.78
CA ALA A 193 6.54 21.82 -2.33
C ALA A 193 6.22 23.33 -2.34
N TRP A 194 4.97 23.67 -2.62
CA TRP A 194 4.49 25.02 -2.45
C TRP A 194 4.24 25.32 -0.98
N LEU A 195 4.54 26.53 -0.53
CA LEU A 195 4.31 26.97 0.84
C LEU A 195 2.97 27.68 1.04
N ASP A 196 2.35 28.12 -0.05
CA ASP A 196 1.12 28.87 -0.09
C ASP A 196 0.14 28.34 -1.14
N GLU A 197 -1.13 28.67 -0.96
CA GLU A 197 -2.22 28.31 -1.88
C GLU A 197 -2.13 29.06 -3.21
N GLU A 198 -1.56 30.25 -3.20
CA GLU A 198 -1.38 31.09 -4.38
C GLU A 198 -0.18 30.67 -5.23
N GLN A 199 0.63 29.71 -4.72
CA GLN A 199 1.80 29.12 -5.40
C GLN A 199 2.86 30.17 -5.77
N THR A 200 3.02 31.14 -4.90
CA THR A 200 4.01 32.21 -5.04
C THR A 200 5.34 31.88 -4.37
N ARG A 201 5.35 30.90 -3.46
CA ARG A 201 6.53 30.50 -2.69
C ARG A 201 6.79 29.00 -2.81
N LEU A 202 7.88 28.65 -3.46
CA LEU A 202 8.33 27.27 -3.62
C LEU A 202 9.41 26.91 -2.58
N TRP A 203 9.19 25.88 -1.81
CA TRP A 203 10.19 25.29 -0.93
C TRP A 203 10.90 24.15 -1.65
N LYS A 204 12.24 24.13 -1.52
CA LYS A 204 13.08 23.08 -2.05
C LYS A 204 14.06 22.61 -0.98
N LEU A 205 14.07 21.31 -0.71
CA LEU A 205 15.03 20.65 0.16
C LEU A 205 15.83 19.65 -0.66
N SER A 206 17.15 19.79 -0.64
CA SER A 206 18.05 18.98 -1.47
C SER A 206 19.03 18.22 -0.59
N TYR A 207 19.24 16.95 -0.91
CA TYR A 207 20.28 16.10 -0.36
C TYR A 207 21.26 15.77 -1.49
N TYR A 208 22.56 15.83 -1.18
CA TYR A 208 23.63 15.49 -2.11
C TYR A 208 24.57 14.51 -1.45
N LEU A 209 24.97 13.47 -2.15
CA LEU A 209 26.02 12.56 -1.73
C LEU A 209 27.32 13.02 -2.35
N VAL A 210 28.24 13.51 -1.54
CA VAL A 210 29.49 14.11 -1.98
C VAL A 210 30.68 13.29 -1.47
N TRP A 211 31.58 12.93 -2.38
CA TRP A 211 32.85 12.31 -1.99
C TRP A 211 33.78 13.38 -1.46
N LYS A 212 34.32 13.21 -0.24
CA LYS A 212 35.25 14.10 0.40
C LYS A 212 36.56 13.38 0.71
N GLY A 213 37.68 13.99 0.32
CA GLY A 213 39.02 13.44 0.52
C GLY A 213 39.63 12.87 -0.74
N ASP A 214 40.76 12.17 -0.59
CA ASP A 214 41.50 11.53 -1.68
C ASP A 214 40.79 10.23 -2.12
N GLU A 215 41.11 9.72 -3.31
CA GLU A 215 40.48 8.49 -3.85
C GLU A 215 40.66 7.27 -2.93
N GLU A 216 41.74 7.18 -2.18
CA GLU A 216 42.06 6.03 -1.32
C GLU A 216 41.55 6.18 0.13
N THR A 217 41.45 7.40 0.64
CA THR A 217 41.13 7.68 2.06
C THR A 217 39.86 8.52 2.25
N GLY A 218 39.20 8.88 1.17
CA GLY A 218 37.99 9.67 1.20
C GLY A 218 36.79 8.89 1.72
N ALA A 219 35.74 9.63 2.07
CA ALA A 219 34.47 9.08 2.49
C ALA A 219 33.33 9.90 1.88
N TYR A 220 32.15 9.25 1.73
CA TYR A 220 30.96 9.96 1.38
C TYR A 220 30.45 10.81 2.55
N ASP A 221 29.93 11.98 2.24
CA ASP A 221 29.23 12.86 3.17
C ASP A 221 27.93 13.33 2.54
N CYS A 222 26.84 13.21 3.27
CA CYS A 222 25.54 13.73 2.86
C CYS A 222 25.46 15.21 3.23
N GLU A 223 25.31 16.05 2.22
CA GLU A 223 25.07 17.48 2.39
C GLU A 223 23.60 17.82 2.18
N ILE A 224 23.07 18.72 3.00
CA ILE A 224 21.71 19.23 2.93
C ILE A 224 21.70 20.71 2.56
N GLU A 225 20.78 21.07 1.68
CA GLU A 225 20.50 22.44 1.26
C GLU A 225 19.01 22.69 1.35
N GLU A 226 18.59 23.76 2.01
CA GLU A 226 17.19 24.16 2.11
C GLU A 226 17.02 25.57 1.59
N ALA A 227 16.10 25.76 0.63
CA ALA A 227 15.85 27.04 -0.02
C ALA A 227 14.35 27.31 -0.14
N VAL A 228 13.99 28.59 -0.11
CA VAL A 228 12.65 29.08 -0.41
C VAL A 228 12.76 30.09 -1.54
N TYR A 229 11.96 29.91 -2.57
CA TYR A 229 11.95 30.76 -3.74
C TYR A 229 10.62 31.52 -3.80
N ASP A 230 10.72 32.83 -4.01
CA ASP A 230 9.57 33.75 -4.12
C ASP A 230 9.31 34.13 -5.60
N ASP A 231 8.23 34.83 -5.86
CA ASP A 231 7.74 35.25 -7.16
C ASP A 231 8.72 36.06 -8.04
N GLY A 232 9.72 36.67 -7.45
CA GLY A 232 10.80 37.40 -8.13
C GLY A 232 12.01 36.55 -8.49
N LEU A 233 11.86 35.30 -8.60
CA LEU A 233 12.78 34.19 -8.67
C LEU A 233 14.03 34.42 -9.50
N SER A 234 15.02 34.95 -8.88
CA SER A 234 16.40 34.65 -9.21
C SER A 234 16.90 33.48 -8.36
N LEU A 235 16.45 32.28 -8.67
CA LEU A 235 17.02 31.01 -8.17
C LEU A 235 18.54 30.96 -8.28
N ARG A 236 19.07 31.73 -9.24
CA ARG A 236 20.51 31.82 -9.52
C ARG A 236 21.27 32.71 -8.54
N ASP A 237 20.60 33.58 -7.80
CA ASP A 237 21.26 34.57 -6.94
C ASP A 237 21.24 34.21 -5.45
N GLN A 238 20.45 33.24 -5.02
CA GLN A 238 20.47 32.77 -3.65
C GLN A 238 21.58 31.72 -3.47
N ARG A 239 22.71 32.14 -2.93
CA ARG A 239 23.70 31.20 -2.41
C ARG A 239 23.19 30.59 -1.11
N VAL A 240 22.55 29.44 -1.22
CA VAL A 240 22.15 28.66 -0.06
C VAL A 240 23.37 27.85 0.40
N GLU A 241 23.66 27.92 1.68
CA GLU A 241 24.80 27.19 2.25
C GLU A 241 24.46 25.71 2.42
N ARG A 242 25.26 24.86 1.83
CA ARG A 242 25.19 23.41 2.04
C ARG A 242 25.81 23.06 3.38
N LYS A 243 25.12 22.24 4.14
CA LYS A 243 25.57 21.78 5.47
C LYS A 243 25.74 20.28 5.47
N SER A 244 26.87 19.81 6.00
CA SER A 244 27.06 18.39 6.24
C SER A 244 26.04 17.88 7.26
N MET A 245 25.48 16.72 7.00
CA MET A 245 24.62 16.00 7.93
C MET A 245 25.41 15.04 8.84
N GLY A 246 26.69 14.79 8.55
CA GLY A 246 27.48 13.77 9.23
C GLY A 246 26.92 12.36 8.99
N LEU A 247 26.41 12.11 7.80
CA LEU A 247 25.93 10.81 7.33
C LEU A 247 26.70 10.46 6.05
N ASP A 248 27.04 9.21 5.89
CA ASP A 248 27.71 8.68 4.70
C ASP A 248 26.73 8.14 3.64
N PHE A 249 25.44 8.44 3.81
CA PHE A 249 24.35 8.06 2.89
C PHE A 249 23.25 9.14 2.85
N ILE A 250 22.51 9.20 1.76
CA ILE A 250 21.31 10.03 1.67
C ILE A 250 20.19 9.36 2.48
N PRO A 251 19.57 10.03 3.48
CA PRO A 251 18.53 9.44 4.32
C PRO A 251 17.17 9.36 3.61
N VAL A 252 17.18 8.85 2.39
CA VAL A 252 16.01 8.67 1.52
C VAL A 252 16.08 7.31 0.85
N VAL A 253 15.01 6.56 0.91
CA VAL A 253 14.88 5.27 0.21
C VAL A 253 13.82 5.39 -0.86
N HIS A 254 14.19 5.07 -2.09
CA HIS A 254 13.28 4.99 -3.23
C HIS A 254 12.67 3.60 -3.32
N ILE A 255 11.35 3.52 -3.35
CA ILE A 255 10.59 2.29 -3.57
C ILE A 255 10.00 2.37 -4.99
N PRO A 256 10.67 1.80 -6.00
CA PRO A 256 10.24 1.92 -7.38
C PRO A 256 8.98 1.11 -7.67
N THR A 257 8.30 1.47 -8.75
CA THR A 257 7.27 0.64 -9.36
C THR A 257 7.88 -0.57 -10.08
N ASP A 258 7.04 -1.31 -10.78
CA ASP A 258 7.50 -2.37 -11.68
C ASP A 258 8.23 -1.74 -12.87
N LYS A 259 9.54 -1.95 -12.98
CA LYS A 259 10.42 -1.29 -13.95
C LYS A 259 11.24 -2.29 -14.75
N LEU A 260 11.67 -1.90 -15.94
CA LEU A 260 12.64 -2.65 -16.72
C LEU A 260 14.07 -2.41 -16.19
N THR A 261 14.96 -3.36 -16.47
CA THR A 261 16.37 -3.26 -16.08
C THR A 261 17.03 -2.00 -16.66
N GLY A 262 17.73 -1.25 -15.83
CA GLY A 262 18.41 -0.03 -16.22
C GLY A 262 17.53 1.22 -16.36
N HIS A 263 16.24 1.12 -16.07
CA HIS A 263 15.34 2.27 -16.06
C HIS A 263 15.09 2.76 -14.62
N SER A 264 15.04 4.08 -14.44
CA SER A 264 14.65 4.71 -13.17
C SER A 264 13.13 4.81 -13.03
N GLU A 265 12.42 4.92 -14.16
CA GLU A 265 10.97 4.96 -14.24
C GLU A 265 10.42 3.58 -14.63
N GLY A 266 9.26 3.22 -14.10
CA GLY A 266 8.54 2.00 -14.44
C GLY A 266 7.15 2.26 -15.00
N TYR A 267 6.20 1.39 -14.67
CA TYR A 267 4.85 1.44 -15.21
C TYR A 267 3.83 1.67 -14.10
N SER A 268 2.91 2.58 -14.33
CA SER A 268 1.78 2.83 -13.46
C SER A 268 0.73 1.73 -13.60
N GLU A 269 0.20 1.24 -12.49
CA GLU A 269 -0.89 0.28 -12.52
C GLU A 269 -2.22 0.91 -12.95
N ILE A 270 -2.45 2.18 -12.59
CA ILE A 270 -3.67 2.88 -12.99
C ILE A 270 -3.69 3.16 -14.49
N GLU A 271 -2.54 3.46 -15.10
CA GLU A 271 -2.43 3.78 -16.52
C GLU A 271 -2.91 2.62 -17.41
N LYS A 272 -2.62 1.37 -17.01
CA LYS A 272 -3.07 0.17 -17.72
C LYS A 272 -4.59 0.03 -17.77
N LEU A 273 -5.31 0.69 -16.85
CA LEU A 273 -6.75 0.54 -16.64
C LEU A 273 -7.56 1.65 -17.28
N ILE A 274 -6.94 2.80 -17.59
CA ILE A 274 -7.64 4.03 -18.02
C ILE A 274 -8.49 3.79 -19.26
N ASP A 275 -7.91 3.26 -20.32
CA ASP A 275 -8.62 3.11 -21.61
C ASP A 275 -9.86 2.20 -21.49
N THR A 276 -9.72 1.09 -20.75
CA THR A 276 -10.82 0.16 -20.54
C THR A 276 -11.90 0.76 -19.62
N ALA A 277 -11.51 1.49 -18.59
CA ALA A 277 -12.44 2.16 -17.69
C ALA A 277 -13.20 3.29 -18.40
N ASP A 278 -12.50 4.10 -19.20
CA ASP A 278 -13.09 5.18 -20.00
C ASP A 278 -14.12 4.64 -21.00
N GLU A 279 -13.84 3.49 -21.63
CA GLU A 279 -14.79 2.86 -22.56
C GLU A 279 -16.03 2.32 -21.81
N ILE A 280 -15.87 1.76 -20.63
CA ILE A 280 -16.99 1.36 -19.78
C ILE A 280 -17.85 2.57 -19.43
N ASP A 281 -17.25 3.68 -18.99
CA ASP A 281 -17.96 4.90 -18.60
C ASP A 281 -18.73 5.51 -19.80
N ARG A 282 -18.13 5.54 -21.01
CA ARG A 282 -18.84 5.95 -22.24
C ARG A 282 -20.04 5.07 -22.53
N LYS A 283 -19.86 3.75 -22.52
CA LYS A 283 -20.95 2.81 -22.85
C LYS A 283 -22.06 2.80 -21.83
N ILE A 284 -21.77 2.94 -20.55
CA ILE A 284 -22.78 3.08 -19.50
C ILE A 284 -23.57 4.38 -19.69
N SER A 285 -22.91 5.47 -20.06
CA SER A 285 -23.56 6.75 -20.34
C SER A 285 -24.46 6.68 -21.57
N ASP A 286 -23.96 6.11 -22.68
CA ASP A 286 -24.74 5.86 -23.89
C ASP A 286 -25.96 4.98 -23.61
N TYR A 287 -25.79 3.94 -22.79
CA TYR A 287 -26.87 3.03 -22.38
C TYR A 287 -27.92 3.73 -21.52
N SER A 288 -27.48 4.60 -20.60
CA SER A 288 -28.37 5.42 -19.77
C SER A 288 -29.23 6.37 -20.63
N ASP A 289 -28.62 7.00 -21.64
CA ASP A 289 -29.34 7.86 -22.57
C ASP A 289 -30.33 7.06 -23.45
N ALA A 290 -29.91 5.89 -23.93
CA ALA A 290 -30.80 5.00 -24.68
C ALA A 290 -32.02 4.56 -23.86
N LEU A 291 -31.84 4.22 -22.58
CA LEU A 291 -32.93 3.95 -21.65
C LEU A 291 -33.85 5.15 -21.44
N ARG A 292 -33.27 6.37 -21.32
CA ARG A 292 -34.06 7.61 -21.22
C ARG A 292 -34.93 7.83 -22.44
N PHE A 293 -34.37 7.64 -23.65
CA PHE A 293 -35.15 7.76 -24.90
C PHE A 293 -36.24 6.71 -25.03
N GLU A 294 -36.01 5.48 -24.57
CA GLU A 294 -37.01 4.45 -24.56
C GLU A 294 -38.14 4.77 -23.57
N MET A 295 -37.83 5.26 -22.39
CA MET A 295 -38.83 5.68 -21.38
C MET A 295 -39.64 6.88 -21.85
N PHE A 296 -39.05 7.79 -22.59
CA PHE A 296 -39.68 8.99 -23.13
C PHE A 296 -39.78 8.93 -24.66
N ALA A 297 -40.26 7.78 -25.17
CA ALA A 297 -40.40 7.54 -26.61
C ALA A 297 -41.12 8.68 -27.32
N ILE A 298 -40.60 9.04 -28.51
CA ILE A 298 -41.18 10.10 -29.37
C ILE A 298 -42.61 9.72 -29.73
N THR A 299 -43.53 10.61 -29.47
CA THR A 299 -44.93 10.44 -29.90
C THR A 299 -45.08 11.11 -31.25
N LEU A 300 -45.40 10.31 -32.25
CA LEU A 300 -45.77 10.79 -33.58
C LEU A 300 -47.26 11.11 -33.57
N LEU A 301 -47.57 12.36 -33.84
CA LEU A 301 -48.93 12.82 -34.08
C LEU A 301 -49.16 12.91 -35.56
N THR A 302 -50.18 12.22 -36.06
CA THR A 302 -50.58 12.24 -37.47
C THR A 302 -51.96 12.84 -37.55
N ASP A 303 -52.14 13.77 -38.50
CA ASP A 303 -53.41 14.40 -38.81
C ASP A 303 -54.07 15.16 -37.61
N VAL A 304 -53.24 15.73 -36.75
CA VAL A 304 -53.60 16.52 -35.58
C VAL A 304 -53.35 17.99 -35.83
N ASP A 305 -54.34 18.84 -35.54
CA ASP A 305 -54.14 20.30 -35.56
C ASP A 305 -53.36 20.74 -34.31
N TYR A 306 -52.07 20.91 -34.48
CA TYR A 306 -51.15 21.24 -33.37
C TYR A 306 -51.01 22.76 -33.19
N ASP A 307 -51.52 23.27 -32.06
CA ASP A 307 -51.29 24.64 -31.64
C ASP A 307 -49.97 24.75 -30.83
N PRO A 308 -48.89 25.41 -31.31
CA PRO A 308 -47.65 25.58 -30.58
C PRO A 308 -47.81 26.33 -29.24
N LYS A 309 -48.88 27.07 -29.05
CA LYS A 309 -49.20 27.78 -27.78
C LYS A 309 -49.79 26.91 -26.70
N LYS A 310 -50.27 25.70 -27.05
CA LYS A 310 -50.82 24.73 -26.14
C LYS A 310 -50.12 23.37 -26.30
N PRO A 311 -48.87 23.25 -25.87
CA PRO A 311 -48.15 22.00 -26.02
C PRO A 311 -48.81 20.89 -25.22
N PHE A 312 -48.82 19.67 -25.77
CA PHE A 312 -49.33 18.49 -25.07
C PHE A 312 -48.52 18.23 -23.80
N GLN A 313 -49.19 17.97 -22.68
CA GLN A 313 -48.50 17.59 -21.44
C GLN A 313 -47.92 16.18 -21.55
N VAL A 314 -46.62 16.06 -21.36
CA VAL A 314 -45.93 14.77 -21.33
C VAL A 314 -45.83 14.34 -19.86
N SER A 315 -46.73 13.45 -19.42
CA SER A 315 -46.66 12.83 -18.11
C SER A 315 -47.18 11.38 -18.19
N PRO A 316 -46.82 10.52 -17.23
CA PRO A 316 -47.27 9.11 -17.24
C PRO A 316 -48.80 8.90 -17.24
N SER A 317 -49.57 9.90 -16.82
CA SER A 317 -51.03 9.87 -16.77
C SER A 317 -51.70 10.90 -17.66
N ALA A 318 -50.98 11.52 -18.61
CA ALA A 318 -51.54 12.51 -19.51
C ALA A 318 -52.54 11.88 -20.49
N ILE A 319 -53.71 12.47 -20.57
CA ILE A 319 -54.73 12.14 -21.59
C ILE A 319 -54.71 13.26 -22.61
N TRP A 320 -54.44 12.95 -23.86
CA TRP A 320 -54.39 13.91 -24.96
C TRP A 320 -55.74 13.86 -25.71
N ASP A 321 -56.36 15.01 -25.83
CA ASP A 321 -57.44 15.22 -26.77
C ASP A 321 -56.83 15.60 -28.12
N LEU A 322 -56.94 14.75 -29.12
CA LEU A 322 -56.36 14.92 -30.45
C LEU A 322 -57.19 15.82 -31.35
N GLY A 323 -58.33 16.29 -30.89
CA GLY A 323 -59.22 17.16 -31.67
C GLY A 323 -59.94 16.47 -32.82
N GLU A 324 -60.59 17.25 -33.67
CA GLU A 324 -61.24 16.77 -34.91
C GLU A 324 -60.20 16.70 -36.04
N SER A 325 -60.48 15.84 -37.04
CA SER A 325 -59.64 15.65 -38.21
C SER A 325 -59.29 16.93 -38.93
N GLY A 326 -58.03 17.06 -39.38
CA GLY A 326 -57.58 18.17 -40.23
C GLY A 326 -58.29 18.18 -41.59
N GLN A 327 -58.00 19.14 -42.45
CA GLN A 327 -58.75 19.50 -43.64
C GLN A 327 -58.95 18.40 -44.73
N ASP A 328 -58.30 17.23 -44.59
CA ASP A 328 -58.31 16.15 -45.60
C ASP A 328 -59.05 14.86 -45.17
N GLY A 329 -59.82 14.87 -44.10
CA GLY A 329 -60.66 13.72 -43.71
C GLY A 329 -59.88 12.49 -43.16
N GLY A 330 -58.62 12.69 -42.75
CA GLY A 330 -57.85 11.69 -42.05
C GLY A 330 -58.37 11.49 -40.60
N THR A 331 -57.98 10.40 -39.98
CA THR A 331 -58.30 10.15 -38.55
C THR A 331 -57.05 10.55 -37.71
N PRO A 332 -57.24 11.45 -36.71
CA PRO A 332 -56.16 11.80 -35.80
C PRO A 332 -55.61 10.57 -35.11
N ASP A 333 -54.31 10.36 -35.14
CA ASP A 333 -53.66 9.21 -34.52
C ASP A 333 -52.39 9.65 -33.79
N ALA A 334 -52.15 9.02 -32.67
CA ALA A 334 -50.94 9.21 -31.86
C ALA A 334 -50.25 7.89 -31.67
N LYS A 335 -49.06 7.74 -32.21
CA LYS A 335 -48.23 6.53 -32.09
C LYS A 335 -46.96 6.83 -31.37
N LYS A 336 -46.62 6.00 -30.39
CA LYS A 336 -45.24 6.01 -29.82
C LYS A 336 -44.33 5.27 -30.76
N LEU A 337 -43.23 5.94 -31.13
CA LEU A 337 -42.12 5.29 -31.82
C LEU A 337 -41.27 4.52 -30.81
N GLU A 338 -41.60 3.27 -30.60
CA GLU A 338 -40.83 2.37 -29.77
C GLU A 338 -39.68 1.78 -30.57
N SER A 339 -38.45 1.96 -30.12
CA SER A 339 -37.25 1.43 -30.78
C SER A 339 -37.11 -0.09 -30.63
N GLY A 340 -37.89 -0.70 -29.71
CA GLY A 340 -37.89 -2.13 -29.40
C GLY A 340 -36.61 -2.62 -28.72
N PHE A 341 -35.76 -1.72 -28.26
CA PHE A 341 -34.54 -1.95 -27.41
C PHE A 341 -33.81 -3.29 -27.68
N LYS A 342 -33.63 -3.64 -28.96
CA LYS A 342 -33.13 -4.97 -29.41
C LYS A 342 -31.65 -5.18 -29.08
N PHE A 343 -30.90 -4.13 -28.71
CA PHE A 343 -29.48 -4.20 -28.42
C PHE A 343 -29.16 -4.37 -26.92
N LYS A 344 -30.19 -4.48 -26.05
CA LYS A 344 -30.01 -4.63 -24.60
C LYS A 344 -29.04 -5.75 -24.23
N GLU A 345 -29.33 -6.96 -24.72
CA GLU A 345 -28.50 -8.15 -24.42
C GLU A 345 -27.07 -8.00 -24.95
N ALA A 346 -26.90 -7.36 -26.10
CA ALA A 346 -25.59 -7.13 -26.69
C ALA A 346 -24.75 -6.14 -25.87
N ILE A 347 -25.37 -5.06 -25.37
CA ILE A 347 -24.67 -4.09 -24.52
C ILE A 347 -24.34 -4.70 -23.16
N GLU A 348 -25.27 -5.41 -22.52
CA GLU A 348 -25.02 -6.07 -21.24
C GLU A 348 -23.89 -7.10 -21.35
N ALA A 349 -23.88 -7.92 -22.39
CA ALA A 349 -22.79 -8.85 -22.66
C ALA A 349 -21.46 -8.17 -22.97
N TYR A 350 -21.49 -7.02 -23.64
CA TYR A 350 -20.29 -6.21 -23.91
C TYR A 350 -19.71 -5.62 -22.62
N LEU A 351 -20.54 -4.99 -21.79
CA LEU A 351 -20.12 -4.40 -20.50
C LEU A 351 -19.56 -5.48 -19.55
N ASP A 352 -20.22 -6.63 -19.46
CA ASP A 352 -19.73 -7.77 -18.66
C ASP A 352 -18.34 -8.23 -19.14
N ARG A 353 -18.16 -8.32 -20.46
CA ARG A 353 -16.85 -8.66 -21.06
C ARG A 353 -15.78 -7.62 -20.75
N MET A 354 -16.11 -6.32 -20.84
CA MET A 354 -15.17 -5.25 -20.54
C MET A 354 -14.78 -5.21 -19.06
N GLN A 355 -15.75 -5.44 -18.15
CA GLN A 355 -15.45 -5.55 -16.73
C GLN A 355 -14.54 -6.75 -16.42
N LYS A 356 -14.82 -7.93 -17.02
CA LYS A 356 -13.93 -9.09 -16.88
C LYS A 356 -12.53 -8.80 -17.35
N ARG A 357 -12.36 -8.15 -18.52
CA ARG A 357 -11.04 -7.75 -19.02
C ARG A 357 -10.33 -6.76 -18.11
N LEU A 358 -11.05 -5.80 -17.52
CA LEU A 358 -10.48 -4.86 -16.56
C LEU A 358 -9.90 -5.60 -15.34
N HIS A 359 -10.63 -6.60 -14.85
CA HIS A 359 -10.17 -7.48 -13.76
C HIS A 359 -8.99 -8.37 -14.18
N GLU A 360 -8.97 -8.90 -15.40
CA GLU A 360 -7.85 -9.66 -15.95
C GLU A 360 -6.57 -8.82 -16.06
N ILE A 361 -6.67 -7.61 -16.61
CA ILE A 361 -5.52 -6.68 -16.76
C ILE A 361 -5.00 -6.25 -15.39
N SER A 362 -5.89 -6.00 -14.43
CA SER A 362 -5.51 -5.61 -13.06
C SER A 362 -4.94 -6.76 -12.24
N GLU A 363 -5.13 -8.02 -12.65
CA GLU A 363 -4.87 -9.23 -11.86
C GLU A 363 -5.68 -9.30 -10.54
N VAL A 364 -6.70 -8.48 -10.39
CA VAL A 364 -7.62 -8.50 -9.25
C VAL A 364 -8.81 -9.39 -9.59
N PRO A 365 -9.07 -10.50 -8.89
CA PRO A 365 -10.14 -11.41 -9.23
C PRO A 365 -11.52 -10.76 -9.06
N MET A 366 -12.43 -11.04 -9.98
CA MET A 366 -13.84 -10.67 -9.85
C MET A 366 -14.53 -11.75 -9.03
N VAL A 367 -14.71 -11.52 -7.73
CA VAL A 367 -15.35 -12.49 -6.83
C VAL A 367 -16.78 -12.06 -6.58
N ASN A 368 -17.73 -12.86 -7.05
CA ASN A 368 -19.14 -12.73 -6.67
C ASN A 368 -19.40 -13.60 -5.43
N THR A 369 -19.83 -12.98 -4.35
CA THR A 369 -20.19 -13.70 -3.11
C THR A 369 -21.34 -14.70 -3.31
N ALA A 370 -22.14 -14.52 -4.37
CA ALA A 370 -23.20 -15.46 -4.75
C ALA A 370 -22.67 -16.80 -5.28
N ASP A 371 -21.48 -16.79 -5.89
CA ASP A 371 -20.82 -17.99 -6.41
C ASP A 371 -20.06 -18.77 -5.31
N MET A 372 -19.86 -18.15 -4.16
CA MET A 372 -19.28 -18.76 -2.98
C MET A 372 -20.36 -19.58 -2.25
N ASN A 373 -20.53 -20.81 -2.66
CA ASN A 373 -21.34 -21.77 -1.91
C ASN A 373 -20.63 -22.02 -0.56
N THR A 374 -21.13 -21.38 0.49
CA THR A 374 -20.50 -21.21 1.80
C THR A 374 -20.25 -22.51 2.59
N GLY A 375 -20.55 -23.66 2.02
CA GLY A 375 -20.49 -24.96 2.71
C GLY A 375 -19.25 -25.83 2.47
N GLY A 376 -18.22 -25.38 1.71
CA GLY A 376 -17.15 -26.29 1.38
C GLY A 376 -15.90 -25.69 0.74
N ILE A 377 -15.71 -24.36 0.76
CA ILE A 377 -14.49 -23.75 0.21
C ILE A 377 -13.36 -23.96 1.22
N ASN A 378 -12.44 -24.86 0.89
CA ASN A 378 -11.23 -25.05 1.67
C ASN A 378 -10.19 -23.98 1.33
N ASP A 379 -9.17 -23.84 2.16
CA ASP A 379 -8.06 -22.88 2.02
C ASP A 379 -7.39 -22.97 0.64
N MET A 380 -7.30 -24.17 0.06
CA MET A 380 -6.71 -24.40 -1.25
C MET A 380 -7.56 -23.82 -2.38
N ALA A 381 -8.88 -23.93 -2.31
CA ALA A 381 -9.79 -23.36 -3.29
C ALA A 381 -9.77 -21.82 -3.24
N LEU A 382 -9.68 -21.22 -2.04
CA LEU A 382 -9.48 -19.78 -1.87
C LEU A 382 -8.15 -19.32 -2.48
N LYS A 383 -7.06 -20.04 -2.22
CA LYS A 383 -5.74 -19.72 -2.82
C LYS A 383 -5.75 -19.82 -4.35
N LEU A 384 -6.50 -20.76 -4.93
CA LEU A 384 -6.67 -20.85 -6.38
C LEU A 384 -7.49 -19.70 -6.94
N LEU A 385 -8.58 -19.31 -6.26
CA LEU A 385 -9.44 -18.21 -6.69
C LEU A 385 -8.70 -16.87 -6.68
N TYR A 386 -7.89 -16.63 -5.65
CA TYR A 386 -7.09 -15.42 -5.49
C TYR A 386 -5.66 -15.54 -6.03
N GLY A 387 -5.33 -16.59 -6.78
CA GLY A 387 -3.97 -16.89 -7.23
C GLY A 387 -3.28 -15.77 -7.99
N SER A 388 -4.01 -15.05 -8.86
CA SER A 388 -3.48 -13.92 -9.62
C SER A 388 -3.04 -12.76 -8.72
N ILE A 389 -3.90 -12.30 -7.81
CA ILE A 389 -3.57 -11.20 -6.91
C ILE A 389 -2.54 -11.61 -5.86
N ILE A 390 -2.52 -12.86 -5.41
CA ILE A 390 -1.47 -13.39 -4.53
C ILE A 390 -0.11 -13.29 -5.22
N SER A 391 -0.02 -13.78 -6.46
CA SER A 391 1.21 -13.72 -7.25
C SER A 391 1.68 -12.28 -7.48
N LYS A 392 0.75 -11.38 -7.81
CA LYS A 392 1.04 -9.93 -7.96
C LYS A 392 1.56 -9.32 -6.66
N THR A 393 0.92 -9.63 -5.54
CA THR A 393 1.32 -9.15 -4.22
C THR A 393 2.71 -9.65 -3.84
N GLN A 394 3.01 -10.92 -4.08
CA GLN A 394 4.33 -11.49 -3.82
C GLN A 394 5.44 -10.84 -4.66
N ARG A 395 5.18 -10.54 -5.94
CA ARG A 395 6.12 -9.77 -6.77
C ARG A 395 6.36 -8.36 -6.20
N ALA A 396 5.31 -7.68 -5.74
CA ALA A 396 5.45 -6.38 -5.08
C ALA A 396 6.28 -6.48 -3.79
N TRP A 397 6.08 -7.51 -2.99
CA TRP A 397 6.83 -7.72 -1.74
C TRP A 397 8.33 -7.91 -1.94
N ILE A 398 8.78 -8.46 -3.08
CA ILE A 398 10.21 -8.55 -3.38
C ILE A 398 10.87 -7.16 -3.35
N VAL A 399 10.22 -6.18 -3.99
CA VAL A 399 10.71 -4.79 -3.99
C VAL A 399 10.58 -4.16 -2.61
N TRP A 400 9.41 -4.30 -1.98
CA TRP A 400 9.17 -3.77 -0.63
C TRP A 400 10.16 -4.31 0.38
N GLN A 401 10.42 -5.61 0.38
CA GLN A 401 11.37 -6.24 1.31
C GLN A 401 12.75 -5.62 1.20
N SER A 402 13.31 -5.57 0.00
CA SER A 402 14.64 -5.00 -0.22
C SER A 402 14.71 -3.54 0.24
N ARG A 403 13.71 -2.72 -0.11
CA ARG A 403 13.74 -1.29 0.23
C ARG A 403 13.45 -1.00 1.71
N LEU A 404 12.59 -1.77 2.34
CA LEU A 404 12.36 -1.66 3.78
C LEU A 404 13.54 -2.16 4.60
N GLN A 405 14.29 -3.15 4.10
CA GLN A 405 15.56 -3.58 4.71
C GLN A 405 16.58 -2.44 4.71
N THR A 406 16.76 -1.76 3.56
CA THR A 406 17.62 -0.57 3.46
C THR A 406 17.12 0.56 4.37
N LEU A 407 15.80 0.78 4.46
CA LEU A 407 15.23 1.78 5.37
C LEU A 407 15.57 1.47 6.83
N ASN A 408 15.45 0.21 7.24
CA ASN A 408 15.79 -0.22 8.60
C ASN A 408 17.30 -0.06 8.90
N GLU A 409 18.16 -0.40 7.95
CA GLU A 409 19.59 -0.10 8.05
C GLU A 409 19.84 1.40 8.27
N TYR A 410 19.24 2.24 7.42
CA TYR A 410 19.40 3.70 7.54
C TYR A 410 18.85 4.25 8.85
N ILE A 411 17.79 3.67 9.40
CA ILE A 411 17.27 4.02 10.73
C ILE A 411 18.33 3.77 11.80
N LEU A 412 18.94 2.58 11.84
CA LEU A 412 19.95 2.22 12.84
C LEU A 412 21.22 3.07 12.70
N ARG A 413 21.69 3.30 11.47
CA ARG A 413 22.84 4.18 11.18
C ARG A 413 22.57 5.63 11.59
N TYR A 414 21.36 6.13 11.31
CA TYR A 414 20.96 7.48 11.70
C TYR A 414 20.86 7.61 13.23
N MET A 415 20.36 6.60 13.94
CA MET A 415 20.36 6.58 15.40
C MET A 415 21.78 6.69 15.96
N LYS A 416 22.73 5.91 15.42
CA LYS A 416 24.15 6.00 15.84
C LYS A 416 24.73 7.38 15.63
N ALA A 417 24.46 8.00 14.49
CA ALA A 417 24.93 9.35 14.18
C ALA A 417 24.31 10.44 15.07
N ARG A 418 23.17 10.19 15.73
CA ARG A 418 22.45 11.16 16.58
C ARG A 418 22.42 10.79 18.06
N GLN A 419 23.07 9.72 18.49
CA GLN A 419 23.02 9.23 19.87
C GLN A 419 23.50 10.25 20.92
N GLU A 420 24.40 11.16 20.55
CA GLU A 420 24.94 12.20 21.45
C GLU A 420 24.00 13.41 21.61
N HIS A 421 22.89 13.45 20.86
CA HIS A 421 21.97 14.57 20.96
C HIS A 421 21.27 14.60 22.33
N PRO A 422 21.20 15.76 23.03
CA PRO A 422 20.70 15.85 24.41
C PRO A 422 19.25 15.36 24.62
N ARG A 423 18.46 15.33 23.56
CA ARG A 423 17.05 14.88 23.58
C ARG A 423 16.87 13.52 22.91
N PHE A 424 17.93 12.76 22.70
CA PHE A 424 17.82 11.45 22.09
C PHE A 424 16.87 10.55 22.88
N LYS A 425 15.80 10.08 22.25
CA LYS A 425 14.68 9.39 22.90
C LYS A 425 14.95 7.90 23.14
N TYR A 426 15.76 7.28 22.28
CA TYR A 426 15.96 5.84 22.26
C TYR A 426 16.96 5.37 23.31
N ASP A 427 16.87 4.10 23.72
CA ASP A 427 17.74 3.52 24.74
C ASP A 427 19.18 3.38 24.21
N SER A 428 20.07 4.18 24.75
CA SER A 428 21.50 4.17 24.38
C SER A 428 22.19 2.84 24.73
N LYS A 429 21.66 2.07 25.73
CA LYS A 429 22.22 0.75 26.05
C LYS A 429 21.86 -0.30 25.01
N LEU A 430 20.66 -0.23 24.43
CA LEU A 430 20.31 -1.08 23.32
C LEU A 430 21.11 -0.68 22.07
N LEU A 431 21.26 0.64 21.82
CA LEU A 431 21.99 1.13 20.67
C LEU A 431 23.49 0.77 20.72
N SER A 432 24.11 0.75 21.89
CA SER A 432 25.51 0.34 22.05
C SER A 432 25.77 -1.14 21.72
N GLN A 433 24.72 -1.97 21.70
CA GLN A 433 24.82 -3.37 21.29
C GLN A 433 24.72 -3.56 19.78
N VAL A 434 24.28 -2.53 19.04
CA VAL A 434 24.14 -2.60 17.58
C VAL A 434 25.53 -2.48 16.95
N ASP A 435 25.97 -3.52 16.28
CA ASP A 435 27.20 -3.56 15.47
C ASP A 435 27.03 -2.88 14.11
N GLU A 436 27.96 -3.08 13.19
CA GLU A 436 27.91 -2.55 11.80
C GLU A 436 27.17 -3.49 10.84
N TYR A 437 26.67 -4.61 11.33
CA TYR A 437 25.91 -5.58 10.56
C TYR A 437 24.42 -5.32 10.73
N TYR A 438 23.74 -4.95 9.64
CA TYR A 438 22.38 -4.42 9.69
C TYR A 438 21.33 -5.35 9.06
N ASP A 439 21.65 -6.64 8.91
CA ASP A 439 20.70 -7.59 8.35
C ASP A 439 19.37 -7.62 9.11
N ASN A 440 18.32 -7.56 8.34
CA ASN A 440 16.96 -7.62 8.86
C ASN A 440 16.02 -8.24 7.81
N LYS A 441 14.89 -8.76 8.25
CA LYS A 441 13.86 -9.34 7.38
C LYS A 441 12.51 -8.73 7.68
N ILE A 442 11.71 -8.57 6.64
CA ILE A 442 10.33 -8.14 6.78
C ILE A 442 9.43 -9.35 6.51
N ILE A 443 8.57 -9.65 7.46
CA ILE A 443 7.61 -10.75 7.35
C ILE A 443 6.26 -10.16 6.96
N PHE A 444 5.82 -10.48 5.75
CA PHE A 444 4.52 -10.08 5.23
C PHE A 444 3.49 -11.18 5.43
N GLY A 445 2.21 -10.81 5.49
CA GLY A 445 1.09 -11.73 5.59
C GLY A 445 -0.01 -11.42 4.58
N LEU A 446 -0.55 -12.46 3.91
CA LEU A 446 -1.70 -12.30 3.02
C LEU A 446 -2.99 -12.08 3.83
N PRO A 447 -3.92 -11.23 3.36
CA PRO A 447 -5.20 -10.97 4.02
C PRO A 447 -6.23 -12.09 3.76
N LEU A 448 -5.79 -13.34 3.75
CA LEU A 448 -6.68 -14.47 3.60
C LEU A 448 -7.22 -14.91 4.97
N PRO A 449 -8.48 -15.32 5.06
CA PRO A 449 -8.98 -15.97 6.25
C PRO A 449 -8.19 -17.25 6.48
N GLU A 450 -7.55 -17.37 7.63
CA GLU A 450 -6.84 -18.59 8.03
C GLU A 450 -7.82 -19.48 8.80
N ASP A 451 -7.91 -20.75 8.42
CA ASP A 451 -8.57 -21.75 9.25
C ASP A 451 -7.69 -21.98 10.49
N GLN A 452 -8.06 -21.31 11.59
CA GLN A 452 -7.31 -21.42 12.83
C GLN A 452 -7.26 -22.86 13.38
N ALA A 453 -8.27 -23.68 13.09
CA ALA A 453 -8.26 -25.07 13.54
C ALA A 453 -7.26 -25.89 12.74
N ALA A 454 -7.22 -25.72 11.42
CA ALA A 454 -6.24 -26.36 10.56
C ALA A 454 -4.81 -25.87 10.89
N LEU A 455 -4.62 -24.55 11.12
CA LEU A 455 -3.34 -23.99 11.51
C LEU A 455 -2.85 -24.56 12.85
N ILE A 456 -3.71 -24.65 13.86
CA ILE A 456 -3.35 -25.24 15.17
C ILE A 456 -2.96 -26.71 15.01
N THR A 457 -3.69 -27.46 14.18
CA THR A 457 -3.38 -28.87 13.89
C THR A 457 -2.01 -29.00 13.22
N GLN A 458 -1.76 -28.20 12.19
CA GLN A 458 -0.47 -28.16 11.49
C GLN A 458 0.68 -27.79 12.41
N LEU A 459 0.51 -26.74 13.23
CA LEU A 459 1.51 -26.34 14.22
C LEU A 459 1.75 -27.42 15.27
N GLY A 460 0.72 -28.16 15.67
CA GLY A 460 0.85 -29.32 16.55
C GLY A 460 1.66 -30.44 15.92
N GLU A 461 1.47 -30.74 14.64
CA GLU A 461 2.25 -31.70 13.88
C GLU A 461 3.70 -31.23 13.68
N GLU A 462 3.93 -29.96 13.36
CA GLU A 462 5.28 -29.38 13.22
C GLU A 462 6.07 -29.46 14.54
N ILE A 463 5.42 -29.18 15.68
CA ILE A 463 6.03 -29.35 17.00
C ILE A 463 6.34 -30.82 17.29
N SER A 464 5.42 -31.74 16.97
CA SER A 464 5.61 -33.17 17.24
C SER A 464 6.71 -33.78 16.36
N ASN A 465 6.97 -33.21 15.18
CA ASN A 465 8.04 -33.59 14.26
C ASN A 465 9.35 -32.80 14.49
N GLU A 466 9.45 -32.03 15.59
CA GLU A 466 10.62 -31.18 15.93
C GLU A 466 11.00 -30.14 14.86
N MET A 467 10.06 -29.79 13.99
CA MET A 467 10.26 -28.78 12.93
C MET A 467 10.01 -27.36 13.40
N GLU A 468 9.24 -27.18 14.48
CA GLU A 468 8.90 -25.88 15.04
C GLU A 468 8.96 -25.91 16.58
N SER A 469 9.38 -24.80 17.18
CA SER A 469 9.35 -24.64 18.63
C SER A 469 7.95 -24.24 19.12
N VAL A 470 7.60 -24.62 20.35
CA VAL A 470 6.33 -24.21 20.99
C VAL A 470 6.19 -22.68 21.00
N LYS A 471 7.27 -21.94 21.23
CA LYS A 471 7.29 -20.48 21.19
C LYS A 471 7.04 -19.95 19.78
N GLY A 472 7.68 -20.51 18.77
CA GLY A 472 7.48 -20.18 17.37
C GLY A 472 6.05 -20.45 16.90
N ALA A 473 5.50 -21.60 17.28
CA ALA A 473 4.12 -21.96 17.00
C ALA A 473 3.10 -20.99 17.64
N ILE A 474 3.35 -20.55 18.88
CA ILE A 474 2.53 -19.52 19.55
C ILE A 474 2.60 -18.19 18.78
N ALA A 475 3.79 -17.80 18.29
CA ALA A 475 3.95 -16.59 17.49
C ALA A 475 3.19 -16.68 16.17
N ARG A 476 3.27 -17.82 15.47
CA ARG A 476 2.56 -18.07 14.19
C ARG A 476 1.04 -18.19 14.39
N SER A 477 0.55 -18.63 15.56
CA SER A 477 -0.88 -18.68 15.87
C SER A 477 -1.53 -17.29 16.08
N GLY A 478 -0.78 -16.19 15.96
CA GLY A 478 -1.30 -14.83 16.04
C GLY A 478 -1.56 -14.33 17.47
N LYS A 479 -1.04 -14.98 18.51
CA LYS A 479 -1.19 -14.49 19.88
C LYS A 479 -0.34 -13.24 20.12
N GLU A 480 -0.89 -12.25 20.81
CA GLU A 480 -0.29 -10.91 21.01
C GLU A 480 0.90 -11.08 21.91
N ASN A 481 1.42 -11.71 22.54
CA ASN A 481 2.68 -11.77 23.29
C ASN A 481 3.17 -13.24 23.42
N PRO A 482 3.86 -13.74 22.40
CA PRO A 482 4.30 -15.13 22.38
C PRO A 482 5.19 -15.50 23.57
N GLU A 483 6.02 -14.56 24.07
CA GLU A 483 6.91 -14.81 25.21
C GLU A 483 6.14 -14.93 26.51
N ALA A 484 5.23 -14.00 26.79
CA ALA A 484 4.39 -14.05 27.97
C ALA A 484 3.50 -15.30 27.97
N LYS A 485 2.92 -15.63 26.81
CA LYS A 485 2.07 -16.83 26.69
C LYS A 485 2.86 -18.13 26.84
N PHE A 486 4.08 -18.17 26.32
CA PHE A 486 4.97 -19.32 26.54
C PHE A 486 5.33 -19.50 28.02
N MET A 487 5.64 -18.40 28.73
CA MET A 487 5.93 -18.43 30.15
C MET A 487 4.71 -18.88 30.97
N GLU A 488 3.52 -18.42 30.63
CA GLU A 488 2.27 -18.85 31.24
C GLU A 488 2.05 -20.35 31.07
N ILE A 489 2.24 -20.89 29.86
CA ILE A 489 2.13 -22.31 29.56
C ILE A 489 3.16 -23.13 30.38
N LEU A 490 4.40 -22.63 30.50
CA LEU A 490 5.42 -23.29 31.35
C LEU A 490 5.02 -23.31 32.82
N GLN A 491 4.47 -22.21 33.35
CA GLN A 491 3.99 -22.15 34.72
C GLN A 491 2.83 -23.13 34.99
N GLU A 492 1.85 -23.15 34.09
CA GLU A 492 0.74 -24.09 34.18
C GLU A 492 1.20 -25.55 34.09
N ARG A 493 2.18 -25.85 33.24
CA ARG A 493 2.76 -27.19 33.10
C ARG A 493 3.50 -27.62 34.37
N ASN A 494 4.27 -26.71 34.96
CA ASN A 494 4.94 -26.96 36.24
C ASN A 494 3.95 -27.17 37.37
N LEU A 495 2.88 -26.40 37.47
CA LEU A 495 1.81 -26.58 38.44
C LEU A 495 1.10 -27.92 38.26
N LYS A 496 0.85 -28.35 37.02
CA LYS A 496 0.27 -29.66 36.71
C LYS A 496 1.21 -30.81 37.09
N MET A 497 2.53 -30.69 36.87
CA MET A 497 3.50 -31.69 37.29
C MET A 497 3.56 -31.78 38.82
N GLN A 498 3.56 -30.67 39.55
CA GLN A 498 3.53 -30.66 41.02
C GLN A 498 2.23 -31.23 41.57
N SER A 499 1.11 -31.08 40.88
CA SER A 499 -0.17 -31.65 41.30
C SER A 499 -0.35 -33.14 40.94
N GLN A 500 0.49 -33.67 40.05
CA GLN A 500 0.46 -35.08 39.61
C GLN A 500 1.45 -35.98 40.33
N ASP A 501 2.26 -35.46 41.28
CA ASP A 501 3.13 -36.26 42.14
C ASP A 501 2.61 -36.25 43.61
N PRO A 502 1.58 -37.04 43.93
CA PRO A 502 1.09 -37.17 45.30
C PRO A 502 1.93 -38.13 46.15
N TYR A 503 3.03 -38.70 45.63
CA TYR A 503 3.81 -39.75 46.28
C TYR A 503 5.30 -39.44 46.42
N GLY A 504 5.68 -38.20 46.39
CA GLY A 504 7.09 -37.77 46.51
C GLY A 504 7.66 -37.67 47.91
N ASP A 505 6.90 -38.01 48.99
CA ASP A 505 7.40 -37.90 50.36
C ASP A 505 6.82 -38.96 51.31
N SER A 506 7.12 -40.25 51.06
CA SER A 506 6.87 -41.31 52.02
C SER A 506 7.80 -42.49 51.82
N ALA A 507 9.10 -42.25 51.85
CA ALA A 507 10.08 -43.32 51.95
C ALA A 507 11.22 -42.90 52.88
N ASN A 508 10.88 -42.65 54.15
CA ASN A 508 11.86 -42.78 55.22
C ASN A 508 11.15 -42.90 56.60
N GLY A 509 11.18 -44.06 57.18
CA GLY A 509 10.80 -44.19 58.61
C GLY A 509 10.02 -45.43 58.94
N SER A 510 10.78 -46.36 59.43
CA SER A 510 10.59 -47.35 60.49
C SER A 510 10.26 -48.77 60.05
N GLN A 511 11.32 -49.56 60.25
CA GLN A 511 11.36 -50.95 60.68
C GLN A 511 10.64 -51.20 62.02
N GLU A 512 10.38 -52.48 62.23
CA GLU A 512 9.92 -53.16 63.48
C GLU A 512 8.39 -53.35 63.48
N ASP A 513 7.79 -54.51 63.83
CA ASP A 513 8.29 -55.82 64.32
C ASP A 513 7.15 -56.83 64.15
N GLU A 514 7.53 -58.09 63.94
CA GLU A 514 6.98 -59.37 64.37
C GLU A 514 5.48 -59.48 64.80
N THR A 515 4.75 -60.44 64.35
CA THR A 515 4.60 -61.83 64.79
C THR A 515 3.22 -62.36 64.33
N GLU A 516 3.28 -63.60 63.88
CA GLU A 516 2.42 -64.79 64.10
C GLU A 516 0.90 -64.58 64.31
N GLU A 517 0.06 -65.22 63.58
CA GLU A 517 -0.43 -66.60 63.71
C GLU A 517 -1.57 -66.87 62.73
N ASP A 518 -1.44 -67.92 62.01
CA ASP A 518 -2.51 -68.77 61.43
C ASP A 518 -3.24 -69.44 62.61
N PRO A 519 -4.44 -70.10 62.64
CA PRO A 519 -5.10 -70.72 61.44
C PRO A 519 -6.64 -70.74 61.51
N ASN A 520 -7.21 -71.24 60.43
CA ASN A 520 -8.54 -71.85 60.27
C ASN A 520 -9.81 -70.97 60.32
N ALA A 521 -10.41 -70.73 59.17
CA ALA A 521 -11.63 -71.42 58.71
C ALA A 521 -11.98 -71.00 57.28
#